data_f7b3991cc04f8c8804cd9b1df9724ad3
#
_entry.id   f7b3991cc04f8c8804cd9b1df9724ad3
#
_cell.length_a   1.000
_cell.length_b   1.000
_cell.length_c   1.000
_cell.angle_alpha   90.00
_cell.angle_beta   90.00
_cell.angle_gamma   90.00
#
_symmetry.space_group_name_H-M   'P 1'
#
loop_
_entity.id
_entity.type
_entity.pdbx_description
1 polymer ?
#
loop_
_entity_poly.entity_id
_entity_poly.type
_entity_poly.pdbx_seq_one_letter_code
_entity_poly.pdbx_strand_id
1 'polypeptide(L)'
;MEKKKTSSGCLPGKPCFPWVGGKRRLLPVLIQSLPENITEMKTYVEPFVGGGALFFWLRQTYPHIRCVINDSNESLVNVYRVIRDTPEELVGLLAGIQGEYHTLEERTERRDYFMEKRRVFNEEHPDDITRAALFIFFMRTCYNGIYSVNRKGRLSVTFGTGSRARILEEELIRCNHKLLQDVIILDGDYRQTEKYAGEKSFFYFDPPYKPVNEAGTCTSYMPDDFDDDCQIELAGFCKDLGGKGSK
;
A
#
# COMPACT_ATOMS: atom_id res chain seq x y z
N MET A 1 28.14 -6.65 3.74
CA MET A 1 27.52 -5.46 3.11
C MET A 1 26.96 -4.59 4.21
N GLU A 2 27.61 -3.49 4.51
CA GLU A 2 27.19 -2.54 5.52
C GLU A 2 25.85 -1.89 5.11
N LYS A 3 24.89 -1.91 6.03
CA LYS A 3 23.63 -1.15 5.88
C LYS A 3 23.97 0.34 5.93
N LYS A 4 23.98 1.02 4.78
CA LYS A 4 24.07 2.49 4.74
C LYS A 4 22.92 3.06 5.57
N LYS A 5 23.22 3.60 6.74
CA LYS A 5 22.31 4.49 7.48
C LYS A 5 22.13 5.74 6.63
N THR A 6 20.90 6.10 6.31
CA THR A 6 20.59 7.40 5.73
C THR A 6 20.96 8.50 6.72
N SER A 7 21.32 9.67 6.23
CA SER A 7 21.83 10.81 7.01
C SER A 7 20.87 11.35 8.10
N SER A 8 19.65 10.83 8.18
CA SER A 8 18.60 11.22 9.14
C SER A 8 18.40 10.25 10.31
N GLY A 9 19.18 9.16 10.42
CA GLY A 9 19.04 8.16 11.49
C GLY A 9 17.75 7.33 11.42
N CYS A 10 16.92 7.51 10.42
CA CYS A 10 15.66 6.77 10.20
C CYS A 10 15.91 5.51 9.36
N LEU A 11 15.10 4.46 9.58
CA LEU A 11 15.09 3.28 8.71
C LEU A 11 14.67 3.67 7.29
N PRO A 12 15.13 2.93 6.25
CA PRO A 12 14.62 3.12 4.90
C PRO A 12 13.11 2.96 4.87
N GLY A 13 12.39 3.96 4.35
CA GLY A 13 10.94 3.89 4.15
C GLY A 13 10.58 2.70 3.24
N LYS A 14 9.56 1.97 3.62
CA LYS A 14 9.05 0.81 2.91
C LYS A 14 7.64 0.50 3.42
N PRO A 15 6.86 -0.29 2.68
CA PRO A 15 5.59 -0.79 3.20
C PRO A 15 5.75 -1.43 4.58
N CYS A 16 4.87 -1.09 5.53
CA CYS A 16 4.87 -1.68 6.88
C CYS A 16 4.15 -3.05 6.94
N PHE A 17 3.64 -3.53 5.82
CA PHE A 17 3.01 -4.85 5.68
C PHE A 17 3.32 -5.46 4.29
N PRO A 18 3.20 -6.78 4.12
CA PRO A 18 3.28 -7.41 2.80
C PRO A 18 2.14 -6.91 1.91
N TRP A 19 2.44 -6.66 0.65
CA TRP A 19 1.44 -6.34 -0.37
C TRP A 19 1.73 -7.14 -1.63
N VAL A 20 0.71 -7.85 -2.14
CA VAL A 20 0.85 -8.65 -3.36
C VAL A 20 1.08 -7.70 -4.55
N GLY A 21 1.94 -8.09 -5.48
CA GLY A 21 2.37 -7.20 -6.55
C GLY A 21 3.40 -6.15 -6.14
N GLY A 22 3.73 -6.06 -4.83
CA GLY A 22 4.69 -5.08 -4.33
C GLY A 22 6.05 -5.14 -5.03
N LYS A 23 6.49 -4.03 -5.61
CA LYS A 23 7.68 -3.92 -6.49
C LYS A 23 9.01 -3.85 -5.74
N ARG A 24 9.05 -4.23 -4.45
CA ARG A 24 10.28 -4.12 -3.64
C ARG A 24 11.47 -4.88 -4.22
N ARG A 25 11.23 -6.07 -4.81
CA ARG A 25 12.29 -6.86 -5.47
C ARG A 25 12.72 -6.25 -6.79
N LEU A 26 11.84 -5.53 -7.47
CA LEU A 26 12.09 -4.85 -8.73
C LEU A 26 12.62 -3.43 -8.55
N LEU A 27 12.64 -2.91 -7.33
CA LEU A 27 13.04 -1.53 -7.05
C LEU A 27 14.42 -1.16 -7.66
N PRO A 28 15.47 -2.02 -7.64
CA PRO A 28 16.74 -1.70 -8.29
C PRO A 28 16.62 -1.48 -9.81
N VAL A 29 15.72 -2.23 -10.47
CA VAL A 29 15.46 -2.09 -11.92
C VAL A 29 14.65 -0.83 -12.16
N LEU A 30 13.61 -0.57 -11.38
CA LEU A 30 12.79 0.64 -11.47
C LEU A 30 13.62 1.91 -11.32
N ILE A 31 14.57 1.92 -10.36
CA ILE A 31 15.48 3.05 -10.15
C ILE A 31 16.32 3.33 -11.39
N GLN A 32 16.79 2.30 -12.09
CA GLN A 32 17.58 2.45 -13.32
C GLN A 32 16.74 2.92 -14.51
N SER A 33 15.42 2.73 -14.45
CA SER A 33 14.48 3.12 -15.49
C SER A 33 13.85 4.49 -15.26
N LEU A 34 14.23 5.19 -14.19
CA LEU A 34 13.73 6.54 -13.93
C LEU A 34 14.18 7.51 -15.05
N PRO A 35 13.41 8.57 -15.33
CA PRO A 35 13.84 9.60 -16.27
C PRO A 35 15.20 10.20 -15.88
N GLU A 36 16.08 10.44 -16.83
CA GLU A 36 17.40 11.04 -16.58
C GLU A 36 17.31 12.38 -15.85
N ASN A 37 16.25 13.14 -16.10
CA ASN A 37 15.99 14.42 -15.48
C ASN A 37 15.08 14.34 -14.23
N ILE A 38 15.03 13.18 -13.55
CA ILE A 38 14.18 13.00 -12.35
C ILE A 38 14.43 14.07 -11.27
N THR A 39 15.67 14.55 -11.17
CA THR A 39 16.06 15.61 -10.20
C THR A 39 15.43 16.97 -10.49
N GLU A 40 14.95 17.20 -11.71
CA GLU A 40 14.28 18.42 -12.14
C GLU A 40 12.76 18.37 -11.95
N MET A 41 12.22 17.18 -11.68
CA MET A 41 10.79 16.99 -11.46
C MET A 41 10.35 17.71 -10.19
N LYS A 42 9.15 18.29 -10.25
CA LYS A 42 8.52 18.96 -9.11
C LYS A 42 7.43 18.13 -8.48
N THR A 43 6.81 17.25 -9.25
CA THR A 43 5.69 16.42 -8.80
C THR A 43 5.91 14.97 -9.21
N TYR A 44 5.75 14.07 -8.26
CA TYR A 44 5.65 12.62 -8.47
C TYR A 44 4.23 12.17 -8.19
N VAL A 45 3.67 11.37 -9.08
CA VAL A 45 2.31 10.85 -8.97
C VAL A 45 2.31 9.34 -9.14
N GLU A 46 1.73 8.62 -8.18
CA GLU A 46 1.56 7.17 -8.21
C GLU A 46 0.06 6.83 -8.08
N PRO A 47 -0.66 6.69 -9.22
CA PRO A 47 -2.12 6.49 -9.24
C PRO A 47 -2.59 5.14 -8.70
N PHE A 48 -1.70 4.14 -8.62
CA PHE A 48 -1.91 2.79 -8.09
C PHE A 48 -0.81 2.48 -7.09
N VAL A 49 -0.83 3.14 -5.91
CA VAL A 49 0.31 3.11 -4.99
C VAL A 49 0.54 1.74 -4.36
N GLY A 50 -0.51 0.95 -4.15
CA GLY A 50 -0.37 -0.35 -3.51
C GLY A 50 0.48 -0.28 -2.23
N GLY A 51 1.55 -1.08 -2.17
CA GLY A 51 2.50 -1.03 -1.07
C GLY A 51 3.47 0.17 -1.07
N GLY A 52 3.51 1.01 -2.11
CA GLY A 52 4.31 2.23 -2.17
C GLY A 52 5.82 2.03 -2.23
N ALA A 53 6.30 0.94 -2.84
CA ALA A 53 7.73 0.64 -2.82
C ALA A 53 8.58 1.73 -3.51
N LEU A 54 8.14 2.22 -4.68
CA LEU A 54 8.82 3.29 -5.40
C LEU A 54 8.58 4.64 -4.73
N PHE A 55 7.36 4.92 -4.28
CA PHE A 55 7.01 6.13 -3.55
C PHE A 55 7.93 6.36 -2.34
N PHE A 56 8.07 5.39 -1.42
CA PHE A 56 8.90 5.56 -0.24
C PHE A 56 10.38 5.78 -0.59
N TRP A 57 10.88 5.07 -1.59
CA TRP A 57 12.25 5.27 -2.05
C TRP A 57 12.46 6.66 -2.64
N LEU A 58 11.55 7.10 -3.51
CA LEU A 58 11.63 8.40 -4.17
C LEU A 58 11.53 9.54 -3.15
N ARG A 59 10.59 9.45 -2.21
CA ARG A 59 10.39 10.45 -1.16
C ARG A 59 11.62 10.62 -0.27
N GLN A 60 12.37 9.54 -0.01
CA GLN A 60 13.64 9.61 0.73
C GLN A 60 14.80 10.16 -0.09
N THR A 61 14.83 9.84 -1.38
CA THR A 61 15.94 10.20 -2.26
C THR A 61 15.82 11.63 -2.78
N TYR A 62 14.59 12.08 -3.07
CA TYR A 62 14.27 13.38 -3.63
C TYR A 62 13.23 14.12 -2.79
N PRO A 63 13.57 14.56 -1.57
CA PRO A 63 12.62 15.15 -0.63
C PRO A 63 11.99 16.47 -1.12
N HIS A 64 12.58 17.11 -2.13
CA HIS A 64 12.05 18.33 -2.76
C HIS A 64 10.89 18.08 -3.73
N ILE A 65 10.68 16.82 -4.15
CA ILE A 65 9.60 16.47 -5.07
C ILE A 65 8.30 16.31 -4.25
N ARG A 66 7.28 17.06 -4.65
CA ARG A 66 5.92 16.90 -4.11
C ARG A 66 5.37 15.55 -4.53
N CYS A 67 4.86 14.76 -3.59
CA CYS A 67 4.32 13.45 -3.87
C CYS A 67 2.79 13.43 -3.78
N VAL A 68 2.18 12.76 -4.75
CA VAL A 68 0.75 12.44 -4.81
C VAL A 68 0.62 10.95 -4.98
N ILE A 69 -0.09 10.30 -4.07
CA ILE A 69 -0.40 8.88 -4.15
C ILE A 69 -1.90 8.66 -4.18
N ASN A 70 -2.32 7.65 -4.91
CA ASN A 70 -3.71 7.24 -5.02
C ASN A 70 -3.83 5.72 -5.02
N ASP A 71 -4.92 5.20 -4.53
CA ASP A 71 -5.35 3.82 -4.73
C ASP A 71 -6.87 3.75 -4.66
N SER A 72 -7.46 2.81 -5.35
CA SER A 72 -8.90 2.55 -5.28
C SER A 72 -9.31 1.72 -4.06
N ASN A 73 -8.34 1.12 -3.36
CA ASN A 73 -8.57 0.40 -2.13
C ASN A 73 -8.64 1.36 -0.94
N GLU A 74 -9.85 1.74 -0.57
CA GLU A 74 -10.15 2.66 0.53
C GLU A 74 -9.49 2.22 1.86
N SER A 75 -9.49 0.92 2.16
CA SER A 75 -8.86 0.41 3.39
C SER A 75 -7.34 0.56 3.39
N LEU A 76 -6.70 0.42 2.23
CA LEU A 76 -5.27 0.67 2.06
C LEU A 76 -4.95 2.16 2.21
N VAL A 77 -5.74 3.01 1.56
CA VAL A 77 -5.59 4.48 1.65
C VAL A 77 -5.77 4.95 3.09
N ASN A 78 -6.75 4.38 3.80
CA ASN A 78 -6.94 4.67 5.23
C ASN A 78 -5.67 4.35 6.05
N VAL A 79 -4.97 3.24 5.78
CA VAL A 79 -3.70 2.94 6.48
C VAL A 79 -2.66 4.04 6.24
N TYR A 80 -2.52 4.55 5.01
CA TYR A 80 -1.61 5.64 4.72
C TYR A 80 -1.96 6.93 5.50
N ARG A 81 -3.26 7.28 5.55
CA ARG A 81 -3.76 8.44 6.29
C ARG A 81 -3.51 8.30 7.79
N VAL A 82 -3.84 7.14 8.37
CA VAL A 82 -3.64 6.87 9.80
C VAL A 82 -2.15 6.90 10.17
N ILE A 83 -1.26 6.34 9.35
CA ILE A 83 0.20 6.43 9.58
C ILE A 83 0.66 7.90 9.51
N ARG A 84 0.09 8.70 8.62
CA ARG A 84 0.44 10.14 8.52
C ARG A 84 -0.06 10.94 9.72
N ASP A 85 -1.28 10.69 10.17
CA ASP A 85 -2.00 11.60 11.05
C ASP A 85 -1.97 11.16 12.53
N THR A 86 -2.08 9.85 12.81
CA THR A 86 -2.20 9.28 14.16
C THR A 86 -1.31 8.04 14.38
N PRO A 87 0.03 8.15 14.15
CA PRO A 87 0.94 7.00 14.22
C PRO A 87 1.03 6.38 15.61
N GLU A 88 0.94 7.16 16.68
CA GLU A 88 1.12 6.64 18.05
C GLU A 88 -0.08 5.82 18.50
N GLU A 89 -1.29 6.25 18.17
CA GLU A 89 -2.52 5.50 18.42
C GLU A 89 -2.51 4.17 17.66
N LEU A 90 -2.08 4.21 16.38
CA LEU A 90 -1.91 3.00 15.56
C LEU A 90 -0.89 2.04 16.19
N VAL A 91 0.25 2.55 16.64
CA VAL A 91 1.29 1.74 17.31
C VAL A 91 0.74 1.10 18.58
N GLY A 92 -0.01 1.86 19.39
CA GLY A 92 -0.64 1.35 20.62
C GLY A 92 -1.61 0.20 20.33
N LEU A 93 -2.50 0.36 19.34
CA LEU A 93 -3.44 -0.69 18.95
C LEU A 93 -2.74 -1.93 18.39
N LEU A 94 -1.74 -1.75 17.51
CA LEU A 94 -0.97 -2.87 16.95
C LEU A 94 -0.17 -3.61 18.02
N ALA A 95 0.34 -2.92 19.05
CA ALA A 95 1.02 -3.53 20.18
C ALA A 95 0.06 -4.42 20.99
N GLY A 96 -1.16 -3.93 21.25
CA GLY A 96 -2.22 -4.70 21.90
C GLY A 96 -2.60 -5.95 21.10
N ILE A 97 -2.91 -5.78 19.81
CA ILE A 97 -3.26 -6.90 18.91
C ILE A 97 -2.12 -7.93 18.84
N GLN A 98 -0.87 -7.49 18.72
CA GLN A 98 0.28 -8.38 18.69
C GLN A 98 0.45 -9.12 20.03
N GLY A 99 0.30 -8.42 21.16
CA GLY A 99 0.35 -9.00 22.50
C GLY A 99 -0.70 -10.11 22.66
N GLU A 100 -1.97 -9.82 22.39
CA GLU A 100 -3.07 -10.80 22.41
C GLU A 100 -2.77 -11.99 21.49
N TYR A 101 -2.41 -11.74 20.22
CA TYR A 101 -2.15 -12.79 19.25
C TYR A 101 -0.99 -13.70 19.65
N HIS A 102 0.03 -13.19 20.32
CA HIS A 102 1.21 -13.95 20.73
C HIS A 102 0.99 -14.80 22.00
N THR A 103 -0.09 -14.54 22.78
CA THR A 103 -0.48 -15.41 23.91
C THR A 103 -1.19 -16.67 23.45
N LEU A 104 -1.68 -16.71 22.21
CA LEU A 104 -2.40 -17.87 21.67
C LEU A 104 -1.40 -18.97 21.27
N GLU A 105 -1.49 -20.11 21.93
CA GLU A 105 -0.54 -21.21 21.72
C GLU A 105 -0.95 -22.12 20.58
N GLU A 106 -2.27 -22.37 20.45
CA GLU A 106 -2.82 -23.27 19.47
C GLU A 106 -3.17 -22.57 18.14
N ARG A 107 -3.02 -23.32 17.03
CA ARG A 107 -3.39 -22.82 15.71
C ARG A 107 -4.89 -22.48 15.61
N THR A 108 -5.71 -23.26 16.26
CA THR A 108 -7.18 -23.08 16.33
C THR A 108 -7.53 -21.77 17.00
N GLU A 109 -6.93 -21.47 18.15
CA GLU A 109 -7.13 -20.20 18.89
C GLU A 109 -6.75 -19.00 18.02
N ARG A 110 -5.58 -19.05 17.37
CA ARG A 110 -5.15 -17.98 16.44
C ARG A 110 -6.09 -17.79 15.25
N ARG A 111 -6.63 -18.91 14.74
CA ARG A 111 -7.61 -18.86 13.66
C ARG A 111 -8.92 -18.22 14.14
N ASP A 112 -9.40 -18.60 15.31
CA ASP A 112 -10.65 -18.08 15.86
C ASP A 112 -10.52 -16.58 16.18
N TYR A 113 -9.38 -16.17 16.74
CA TYR A 113 -9.04 -14.75 16.91
C TYR A 113 -9.04 -13.99 15.58
N PHE A 114 -8.39 -14.55 14.56
CA PHE A 114 -8.37 -13.96 13.23
C PHE A 114 -9.78 -13.82 12.62
N MET A 115 -10.61 -14.85 12.77
CA MET A 115 -11.97 -14.83 12.25
C MET A 115 -12.84 -13.80 12.98
N GLU A 116 -12.68 -13.68 14.31
CA GLU A 116 -13.39 -12.67 15.10
C GLU A 116 -12.97 -11.25 14.70
N LYS A 117 -11.67 -10.97 14.58
CA LYS A 117 -11.20 -9.67 14.10
C LYS A 117 -11.71 -9.37 12.69
N ARG A 118 -11.85 -10.38 11.82
CA ARG A 118 -12.43 -10.21 10.47
C ARG A 118 -13.93 -9.92 10.52
N ARG A 119 -14.66 -10.50 11.46
CA ARG A 119 -16.06 -10.16 11.71
C ARG A 119 -16.18 -8.70 12.14
N VAL A 120 -15.39 -8.27 13.12
CA VAL A 120 -15.34 -6.87 13.57
C VAL A 120 -15.08 -5.92 12.42
N PHE A 121 -14.05 -6.19 11.60
CA PHE A 121 -13.70 -5.38 10.44
C PHE A 121 -14.85 -5.23 9.44
N ASN A 122 -15.57 -6.31 9.18
CA ASN A 122 -16.62 -6.36 8.15
C ASN A 122 -18.00 -5.90 8.63
N GLU A 123 -18.33 -6.00 9.93
CA GLU A 123 -19.70 -5.88 10.43
C GLU A 123 -19.87 -4.76 11.44
N GLU A 124 -18.82 -4.41 12.20
CA GLU A 124 -18.96 -3.42 13.26
C GLU A 124 -18.56 -1.99 12.84
N HIS A 125 -18.06 -1.82 11.61
CA HIS A 125 -17.63 -0.52 11.05
C HIS A 125 -16.75 0.27 12.06
N PRO A 126 -15.60 -0.30 12.48
CA PRO A 126 -14.75 0.35 13.45
C PRO A 126 -14.21 1.69 12.92
N ASP A 127 -13.76 2.56 13.84
CA ASP A 127 -13.11 3.81 13.49
C ASP A 127 -11.88 3.60 12.60
N ASP A 128 -11.40 4.68 11.96
CA ASP A 128 -10.33 4.63 10.97
C ASP A 128 -9.03 4.03 11.53
N ILE A 129 -8.68 4.32 12.79
CA ILE A 129 -7.44 3.84 13.41
C ILE A 129 -7.54 2.34 13.68
N THR A 130 -8.65 1.90 14.25
CA THR A 130 -8.94 0.47 14.48
C THR A 130 -8.99 -0.28 13.16
N ARG A 131 -9.63 0.29 12.14
CA ARG A 131 -9.69 -0.29 10.79
C ARG A 131 -8.31 -0.44 10.17
N ALA A 132 -7.44 0.56 10.30
CA ALA A 132 -6.05 0.51 9.82
C ALA A 132 -5.23 -0.54 10.57
N ALA A 133 -5.35 -0.63 11.90
CA ALA A 133 -4.67 -1.63 12.70
C ALA A 133 -5.08 -3.06 12.32
N LEU A 134 -6.39 -3.30 12.15
CA LEU A 134 -6.91 -4.59 11.70
C LEU A 134 -6.47 -4.93 10.28
N PHE A 135 -6.43 -3.96 9.35
CA PHE A 135 -5.92 -4.18 8.01
C PHE A 135 -4.45 -4.65 8.03
N ILE A 136 -3.59 -3.97 8.78
CA ILE A 136 -2.19 -4.36 8.95
C ILE A 136 -2.09 -5.75 9.57
N PHE A 137 -2.89 -6.04 10.61
CA PHE A 137 -2.96 -7.37 11.23
C PHE A 137 -3.27 -8.45 10.20
N PHE A 138 -4.28 -8.25 9.34
CA PHE A 138 -4.65 -9.23 8.32
C PHE A 138 -3.53 -9.42 7.30
N MET A 139 -2.91 -8.35 6.80
CA MET A 139 -1.82 -8.47 5.84
C MET A 139 -0.59 -9.18 6.42
N ARG A 140 -0.40 -9.14 7.73
CA ARG A 140 0.69 -9.82 8.44
C ARG A 140 0.39 -11.28 8.82
N THR A 141 -0.89 -11.66 8.90
CA THR A 141 -1.32 -12.97 9.40
C THR A 141 -2.09 -13.80 8.38
N CYS A 142 -2.54 -13.21 7.28
CA CYS A 142 -3.21 -13.96 6.22
C CYS A 142 -2.21 -14.78 5.38
N TYR A 143 -2.75 -15.73 4.64
CA TYR A 143 -1.98 -16.60 3.77
C TYR A 143 -1.27 -15.80 2.67
N ASN A 144 0.06 -15.87 2.65
CA ASN A 144 0.94 -15.17 1.70
C ASN A 144 0.74 -13.64 1.60
N GLY A 145 0.08 -13.00 2.56
CA GLY A 145 -0.21 -11.56 2.50
C GLY A 145 -1.16 -11.19 1.36
N ILE A 146 -2.01 -12.14 0.91
CA ILE A 146 -2.93 -11.92 -0.20
C ILE A 146 -4.18 -11.21 0.31
N TYR A 147 -4.35 -9.96 -0.12
CA TYR A 147 -5.59 -9.22 0.07
C TYR A 147 -6.67 -9.77 -0.88
N SER A 148 -7.88 -9.93 -0.38
CA SER A 148 -9.04 -10.28 -1.19
C SER A 148 -10.33 -9.77 -0.56
N VAL A 149 -11.29 -9.45 -1.41
CA VAL A 149 -12.67 -9.14 -1.03
C VAL A 149 -13.62 -10.11 -1.73
N ASN A 150 -14.77 -10.35 -1.14
CA ASN A 150 -15.81 -11.11 -1.78
C ASN A 150 -16.66 -10.20 -2.71
N ARG A 151 -17.61 -10.78 -3.46
CA ARG A 151 -18.51 -10.04 -4.37
C ARG A 151 -19.35 -8.94 -3.72
N LYS A 152 -19.40 -8.90 -2.37
CA LYS A 152 -20.10 -7.86 -1.59
C LYS A 152 -19.12 -6.78 -1.08
N GLY A 153 -17.87 -6.78 -1.54
CA GLY A 153 -16.83 -5.85 -1.07
C GLY A 153 -16.30 -6.12 0.35
N ARG A 154 -16.71 -7.23 1.00
CA ARG A 154 -16.25 -7.58 2.36
C ARG A 154 -14.90 -8.28 2.30
N LEU A 155 -14.02 -7.93 3.25
CA LEU A 155 -12.71 -8.56 3.40
C LEU A 155 -12.85 -10.09 3.53
N SER A 156 -12.17 -10.83 2.64
CA SER A 156 -12.29 -12.28 2.51
C SER A 156 -10.94 -13.00 2.57
N VAL A 157 -9.99 -12.42 3.29
CA VAL A 157 -8.63 -12.97 3.45
C VAL A 157 -8.64 -14.30 4.20
N THR A 158 -7.76 -15.21 3.78
CA THR A 158 -7.61 -16.54 4.35
C THR A 158 -6.57 -16.52 5.46
N PHE A 159 -6.86 -17.16 6.60
CA PHE A 159 -5.92 -17.29 7.72
C PHE A 159 -4.65 -18.02 7.26
N GLY A 160 -3.49 -17.46 7.59
CA GLY A 160 -2.18 -18.07 7.37
C GLY A 160 -1.78 -19.02 8.51
N THR A 161 -0.51 -19.43 8.52
CA THR A 161 0.01 -20.40 9.49
C THR A 161 1.01 -19.83 10.50
N GLY A 162 1.33 -18.54 10.41
CA GLY A 162 2.39 -17.90 11.21
C GLY A 162 2.03 -17.84 12.70
N SER A 163 2.77 -18.57 13.55
CA SER A 163 2.55 -18.58 15.00
C SER A 163 3.07 -17.33 15.72
N ARG A 164 4.08 -16.66 15.16
CA ARG A 164 4.67 -15.44 15.73
C ARG A 164 4.85 -14.39 14.64
N ALA A 165 3.76 -14.03 13.97
CA ALA A 165 3.78 -12.97 12.99
C ALA A 165 4.22 -11.65 13.66
N ARG A 166 5.18 -10.96 13.05
CA ARG A 166 5.54 -9.61 13.46
C ARG A 166 4.49 -8.64 12.92
N ILE A 167 3.48 -8.33 13.73
CA ILE A 167 2.35 -7.48 13.38
C ILE A 167 2.78 -6.01 13.45
N LEU A 168 3.42 -5.62 14.55
CA LEU A 168 3.91 -4.26 14.76
C LEU A 168 5.33 -4.07 14.21
N GLU A 169 5.51 -3.06 13.39
CA GLU A 169 6.79 -2.51 12.92
C GLU A 169 6.91 -1.05 13.36
N GLU A 170 6.99 -0.83 14.68
CA GLU A 170 6.91 0.50 15.31
C GLU A 170 7.85 1.54 14.68
N GLU A 171 9.16 1.25 14.63
CA GLU A 171 10.15 2.18 14.06
C GLU A 171 9.85 2.51 12.60
N LEU A 172 9.32 1.54 11.85
CA LEU A 172 8.96 1.73 10.45
C LEU A 172 7.72 2.60 10.30
N ILE A 173 6.71 2.43 11.15
CA ILE A 173 5.50 3.27 11.17
C ILE A 173 5.91 4.71 11.44
N ARG A 174 6.75 4.96 12.45
CA ARG A 174 7.25 6.31 12.77
C ARG A 174 8.12 6.90 11.66
N CYS A 175 8.88 6.08 10.96
CA CYS A 175 9.65 6.53 9.79
C CYS A 175 8.72 6.90 8.64
N ASN A 176 7.74 6.05 8.33
CA ASN A 176 6.75 6.30 7.28
C ASN A 176 5.89 7.53 7.60
N HIS A 177 5.53 7.75 8.88
CA HIS A 177 4.86 8.98 9.31
C HIS A 177 5.62 10.24 8.83
N LYS A 178 6.93 10.30 9.07
CA LYS A 178 7.76 11.42 8.62
C LYS A 178 7.79 11.58 7.11
N LEU A 179 7.80 10.47 6.38
CA LEU A 179 7.84 10.48 4.91
C LEU A 179 6.49 10.86 4.29
N LEU A 180 5.39 10.61 4.99
CA LEU A 180 4.04 10.91 4.53
C LEU A 180 3.61 12.37 4.82
N GLN A 181 4.41 13.14 5.57
CA GLN A 181 4.12 14.55 5.76
C GLN A 181 4.11 15.28 4.41
N ASP A 182 3.15 16.19 4.22
CA ASP A 182 2.93 16.95 2.98
C ASP A 182 2.61 16.11 1.73
N VAL A 183 2.40 14.79 1.87
CA VAL A 183 1.97 13.92 0.79
C VAL A 183 0.46 14.08 0.57
N ILE A 184 0.07 14.27 -0.69
CA ILE A 184 -1.33 14.24 -1.08
C ILE A 184 -1.75 12.79 -1.23
N ILE A 185 -2.71 12.36 -0.41
CA ILE A 185 -3.24 11.00 -0.39
C ILE A 185 -4.68 11.05 -0.89
N LEU A 186 -4.89 10.52 -2.08
CA LEU A 186 -6.19 10.42 -2.76
C LEU A 186 -6.73 9.00 -2.61
N ASP A 187 -8.03 8.84 -2.73
CA ASP A 187 -8.72 7.55 -2.81
C ASP A 187 -9.68 7.51 -4.01
N GLY A 188 -9.80 6.34 -4.61
CA GLY A 188 -10.72 6.09 -5.71
C GLY A 188 -10.07 6.08 -7.09
N ASP A 189 -10.79 6.55 -8.09
CA ASP A 189 -10.40 6.44 -9.48
C ASP A 189 -9.09 7.19 -9.79
N TYR A 190 -8.19 6.52 -10.52
CA TYR A 190 -6.87 7.03 -10.90
C TYR A 190 -6.94 8.32 -11.75
N ARG A 191 -8.04 8.53 -12.49
CA ARG A 191 -8.23 9.70 -13.36
C ARG A 191 -8.22 11.01 -12.59
N GLN A 192 -8.57 11.00 -11.29
CA GLN A 192 -8.50 12.20 -10.45
C GLN A 192 -7.07 12.75 -10.28
N THR A 193 -6.04 11.95 -10.64
CA THR A 193 -4.65 12.38 -10.60
C THR A 193 -4.25 13.28 -11.77
N GLU A 194 -5.08 13.37 -12.82
CA GLU A 194 -4.83 14.17 -14.05
C GLU A 194 -4.51 15.64 -13.73
N LYS A 195 -5.15 16.22 -12.72
CA LYS A 195 -4.93 17.62 -12.30
C LYS A 195 -3.49 17.93 -11.83
N TYR A 196 -2.66 16.90 -11.65
CA TYR A 196 -1.25 17.04 -11.29
C TYR A 196 -0.32 16.88 -12.50
N ALA A 197 -0.87 16.70 -13.70
CA ALA A 197 -0.10 16.60 -14.93
C ALA A 197 0.57 17.93 -15.32
N GLY A 198 1.77 17.86 -15.91
CA GLY A 198 2.51 19.00 -16.42
C GLY A 198 3.97 18.66 -16.72
N GLU A 199 4.69 19.59 -17.35
CA GLU A 199 6.07 19.39 -17.85
C GLU A 199 7.10 18.91 -16.80
N LYS A 200 6.84 19.17 -15.51
CA LYS A 200 7.71 18.76 -14.40
C LYS A 200 7.03 17.71 -13.50
N SER A 201 6.11 16.94 -14.08
CA SER A 201 5.44 15.84 -13.39
C SER A 201 5.91 14.50 -13.93
N PHE A 202 6.21 13.58 -13.00
CA PHE A 202 6.54 12.19 -13.28
C PHE A 202 5.44 11.29 -12.72
N PHE A 203 4.83 10.48 -13.60
CA PHE A 203 3.81 9.51 -13.25
C PHE A 203 4.37 8.10 -13.31
N TYR A 204 4.11 7.30 -12.29
CA TYR A 204 4.43 5.88 -12.27
C TYR A 204 3.14 5.07 -12.15
N PHE A 205 2.88 4.23 -13.15
CA PHE A 205 1.69 3.37 -13.22
C PHE A 205 2.07 1.91 -12.97
N ASP A 206 1.42 1.30 -12.00
CA ASP A 206 1.50 -0.13 -11.68
C ASP A 206 0.08 -0.67 -11.46
N PRO A 207 -0.74 -0.72 -12.55
CA PRO A 207 -2.14 -1.13 -12.44
C PRO A 207 -2.26 -2.61 -12.10
N PRO A 208 -3.42 -3.08 -11.64
CA PRO A 208 -3.70 -4.50 -11.48
C PRO A 208 -3.45 -5.27 -12.77
N TYR A 209 -2.87 -6.48 -12.66
CA TYR A 209 -2.62 -7.34 -13.81
C TYR A 209 -3.83 -8.20 -14.13
N LYS A 210 -4.11 -8.37 -15.42
CA LYS A 210 -5.07 -9.38 -15.88
C LYS A 210 -4.56 -10.78 -15.51
N PRO A 211 -5.38 -11.65 -14.90
CA PRO A 211 -5.00 -13.04 -14.66
C PRO A 211 -4.67 -13.75 -15.98
N VAL A 212 -3.52 -14.41 -16.05
CA VAL A 212 -3.04 -15.10 -17.27
C VAL A 212 -3.84 -16.37 -17.57
N ASN A 213 -4.59 -16.92 -16.61
CA ASN A 213 -5.37 -18.15 -16.78
C ASN A 213 -6.81 -17.97 -16.33
N GLU A 214 -7.76 -18.38 -17.15
CA GLU A 214 -9.18 -18.53 -16.82
C GLU A 214 -9.46 -19.58 -15.72
N ALA A 215 -8.47 -20.37 -15.35
CA ALA A 215 -8.55 -21.37 -14.29
C ALA A 215 -8.16 -20.76 -12.94
N GLY A 216 -9.04 -20.00 -12.31
CA GLY A 216 -9.33 -20.07 -10.91
C GLY A 216 -8.26 -19.75 -9.88
N THR A 217 -7.33 -18.83 -10.10
CA THR A 217 -6.64 -18.20 -8.97
C THR A 217 -7.30 -16.85 -8.70
N CYS A 218 -8.20 -16.85 -7.70
CA CYS A 218 -8.83 -15.63 -7.18
C CYS A 218 -7.78 -14.64 -6.70
N THR A 219 -7.37 -13.74 -7.58
CA THR A 219 -6.67 -12.51 -7.24
C THR A 219 -7.50 -11.31 -7.65
N SER A 220 -8.81 -11.36 -7.39
CA SER A 220 -9.68 -10.22 -7.53
C SER A 220 -9.35 -9.25 -6.38
N TYR A 221 -8.54 -8.26 -6.67
CA TYR A 221 -8.24 -7.13 -5.77
C TYR A 221 -9.40 -6.13 -5.72
N MET A 222 -10.27 -6.19 -6.71
CA MET A 222 -11.41 -5.31 -6.90
C MET A 222 -12.66 -6.14 -7.18
N PRO A 223 -13.86 -5.65 -6.85
CA PRO A 223 -15.11 -6.29 -7.25
C PRO A 223 -15.28 -6.37 -8.76
N ASP A 224 -14.68 -5.43 -9.51
CA ASP A 224 -14.64 -5.38 -10.97
C ASP A 224 -13.21 -5.67 -11.43
N ASP A 225 -13.03 -6.69 -12.27
CA ASP A 225 -11.75 -7.06 -12.85
C ASP A 225 -11.24 -5.88 -13.70
N PHE A 226 -9.95 -5.53 -13.57
CA PHE A 226 -9.27 -4.58 -14.44
C PHE A 226 -9.08 -5.25 -15.80
N ASP A 227 -10.13 -5.18 -16.64
CA ASP A 227 -10.24 -5.87 -17.91
C ASP A 227 -9.49 -5.17 -19.07
N ASP A 228 -9.68 -5.68 -20.30
CA ASP A 228 -9.02 -5.13 -21.47
C ASP A 228 -9.49 -3.70 -21.80
N ASP A 229 -10.76 -3.38 -21.56
CA ASP A 229 -11.31 -2.04 -21.77
C ASP A 229 -10.70 -1.05 -20.77
N CYS A 230 -10.56 -1.43 -19.50
CA CYS A 230 -9.86 -0.64 -18.49
C CYS A 230 -8.38 -0.38 -18.85
N GLN A 231 -7.71 -1.37 -19.46
CA GLN A 231 -6.32 -1.21 -19.89
C GLN A 231 -6.21 -0.27 -21.10
N ILE A 232 -7.16 -0.33 -22.04
CA ILE A 232 -7.23 0.59 -23.19
C ILE A 232 -7.48 2.03 -22.71
N GLU A 233 -8.42 2.21 -21.76
CA GLU A 233 -8.69 3.51 -21.16
C GLU A 233 -7.46 4.07 -20.44
N LEU A 234 -6.75 3.24 -19.67
CA LEU A 234 -5.51 3.65 -19.00
C LEU A 234 -4.44 4.04 -19.99
N ALA A 235 -4.28 3.30 -21.10
CA ALA A 235 -3.32 3.66 -22.15
C ALA A 235 -3.66 5.02 -22.81
N GLY A 236 -4.94 5.30 -23.04
CA GLY A 236 -5.44 6.61 -23.48
C GLY A 236 -5.09 7.71 -22.48
N PHE A 237 -5.38 7.48 -21.21
CA PHE A 237 -5.05 8.40 -20.12
C PHE A 237 -3.54 8.72 -20.06
N CYS A 238 -2.67 7.70 -20.14
CA CYS A 238 -1.22 7.89 -20.16
C CYS A 238 -0.78 8.75 -21.35
N LYS A 239 -1.38 8.53 -22.54
CA LYS A 239 -1.10 9.34 -23.75
C LYS A 239 -1.49 10.80 -23.54
N ASP A 240 -2.65 11.07 -22.94
CA ASP A 240 -3.14 12.42 -22.67
C ASP A 240 -2.23 13.15 -21.67
N LEU A 241 -1.74 12.45 -20.62
CA LEU A 241 -0.74 12.99 -19.70
C LEU A 241 0.58 13.35 -20.41
N GLY A 242 1.05 12.49 -21.32
CA GLY A 242 2.20 12.77 -22.17
C GLY A 242 2.00 14.00 -23.06
N GLY A 243 0.78 14.19 -23.60
CA GLY A 243 0.39 15.40 -24.34
C GLY A 243 0.45 16.68 -23.50
N LYS A 244 0.33 16.58 -22.17
CA LYS A 244 0.50 17.68 -21.20
C LYS A 244 1.95 17.89 -20.75
N GLY A 245 2.90 17.13 -21.32
CA GLY A 245 4.32 17.20 -21.02
C GLY A 245 4.78 16.36 -19.83
N SER A 246 3.91 15.56 -19.22
CA SER A 246 4.29 14.63 -18.15
C SER A 246 5.21 13.52 -18.66
N LYS A 247 6.09 13.02 -17.77
CA LYS A 247 6.98 11.88 -18.00
C LYS A 247 6.40 10.61 -17.42
#